data_2813063006492c3f05c93c3bd91df0a4
#
_entry.id   2813063006492c3f05c93c3bd91df0a4
#
_cell.length_a   1.000
_cell.length_b   1.000
_cell.length_c   1.000
_cell.angle_alpha   90.00
_cell.angle_beta   90.00
_cell.angle_gamma   90.00
#
_symmetry.space_group_name_H-M   'P 1'
#
loop_
_entity.id
_entity.type
_entity.pdbx_description
1 polymer ?
#
loop_
_entity_poly.entity_id
_entity_poly.type
_entity_poly.pdbx_seq_one_letter_code
_entity_poly.pdbx_strand_id
1 'polypeptide(L)'
;MESKLFTPVTFGPLTLRNRTIRSAAFESMCPGNAPSQMLLDYHRSVAAGGVGMTTVAYAAVTQSGLSFDRQLWLRPEIISGLREVTGAIHTEGAAAGIQIGHCGNMSHKKICGTTPISASTGFNLYSPTFVRGMKREELPEMARAYGRAVHLAR
;
A
#
# COMPACT_ATOMS: atom_id res chain seq x y z
N MET A 1 -20.12 30.13 10.46
CA MET A 1 -20.48 28.87 9.81
C MET A 1 -19.45 27.83 10.23
N GLU A 2 -19.83 26.80 10.97
CA GLU A 2 -18.90 25.73 11.36
C GLU A 2 -18.45 24.95 10.14
N SER A 3 -17.12 24.68 10.05
CA SER A 3 -16.58 23.94 8.94
C SER A 3 -17.01 22.47 8.99
N LYS A 4 -17.66 21.99 7.95
CA LYS A 4 -18.04 20.55 7.82
C LYS A 4 -16.81 19.61 7.77
N LEU A 5 -15.61 20.15 7.50
CA LEU A 5 -14.38 19.37 7.38
C LEU A 5 -14.07 18.58 8.66
N PHE A 6 -14.31 19.19 9.80
CA PHE A 6 -14.00 18.61 11.12
C PHE A 6 -15.19 17.89 11.79
N THR A 7 -16.28 17.67 11.06
CA THR A 7 -17.40 16.87 11.56
C THR A 7 -17.22 15.40 11.20
N PRO A 8 -17.68 14.46 12.06
CA PRO A 8 -17.65 13.04 11.76
C PRO A 8 -18.36 12.69 10.44
N VAL A 9 -17.92 11.59 9.82
CA VAL A 9 -18.55 11.03 8.62
C VAL A 9 -18.52 9.50 8.68
N THR A 10 -19.62 8.87 8.24
CA THR A 10 -19.76 7.42 8.21
C THR A 10 -19.75 6.90 6.77
N PHE A 11 -18.93 5.87 6.51
CA PHE A 11 -18.85 5.13 5.26
C PHE A 11 -19.12 3.64 5.55
N GLY A 12 -20.30 3.15 5.26
CA GLY A 12 -20.68 1.78 5.62
C GLY A 12 -20.49 1.55 7.13
N PRO A 13 -19.68 0.57 7.55
CA PRO A 13 -19.43 0.29 8.97
C PRO A 13 -18.38 1.20 9.61
N LEU A 14 -17.68 2.03 8.84
CA LEU A 14 -16.58 2.86 9.32
C LEU A 14 -17.03 4.28 9.59
N THR A 15 -16.82 4.76 10.82
CA THR A 15 -17.02 6.17 11.18
C THR A 15 -15.68 6.84 11.42
N LEU A 16 -15.38 7.88 10.63
CA LEU A 16 -14.21 8.73 10.81
C LEU A 16 -14.55 9.90 11.71
N ARG A 17 -13.60 10.30 12.58
CA ARG A 17 -13.75 11.45 13.48
C ARG A 17 -13.88 12.79 12.75
N ASN A 18 -13.43 12.87 11.50
CA ASN A 18 -13.60 14.03 10.60
C ASN A 18 -13.41 13.59 9.14
N ARG A 19 -13.52 14.53 8.20
CA ARG A 19 -13.50 14.29 6.76
C ARG A 19 -12.12 14.43 6.12
N THR A 20 -11.05 14.38 6.91
CA THR A 20 -9.68 14.44 6.39
C THR A 20 -9.11 13.04 6.24
N ILE A 21 -8.50 12.77 5.09
CA ILE A 21 -7.82 11.50 4.79
C ILE A 21 -6.44 11.82 4.24
N ARG A 22 -5.39 11.31 4.89
CA ARG A 22 -4.07 11.28 4.28
C ARG A 22 -4.11 10.23 3.17
N SER A 23 -4.05 10.70 1.92
CA SER A 23 -4.07 9.83 0.75
C SER A 23 -2.79 8.99 0.66
N ALA A 24 -2.88 7.88 -0.08
CA ALA A 24 -1.74 7.03 -0.35
C ALA A 24 -0.63 7.80 -1.09
N ALA A 25 0.58 7.76 -0.57
CA ALA A 25 1.80 8.26 -1.20
C ALA A 25 2.97 7.39 -0.77
N PHE A 26 3.85 7.04 -1.71
CA PHE A 26 4.98 6.15 -1.44
C PHE A 26 5.89 6.72 -0.35
N GLU A 27 6.12 5.96 0.72
CA GLU A 27 6.84 6.42 1.91
C GLU A 27 8.31 6.01 1.94
N SER A 28 8.70 4.96 1.22
CA SER A 28 10.08 4.41 1.26
C SER A 28 10.56 4.00 2.66
N MET A 29 9.65 3.53 3.50
CA MET A 29 9.92 3.25 4.92
C MET A 29 9.90 1.76 5.26
N CYS A 30 9.98 0.86 4.26
CA CYS A 30 9.83 -0.58 4.45
C CYS A 30 11.12 -1.34 4.06
N PRO A 31 12.22 -1.24 4.84
CA PRO A 31 13.43 -2.03 4.58
C PRO A 31 13.11 -3.52 4.60
N GLY A 32 13.66 -4.27 3.65
CA GLY A 32 13.32 -5.69 3.48
C GLY A 32 11.86 -5.93 3.06
N ASN A 33 11.19 -4.90 2.53
CA ASN A 33 9.78 -4.94 2.09
C ASN A 33 8.79 -5.29 3.22
N ALA A 34 9.13 -4.92 4.46
CA ALA A 34 8.33 -5.16 5.66
C ALA A 34 8.11 -3.86 6.45
N PRO A 35 7.05 -3.76 7.27
CA PRO A 35 6.85 -2.62 8.16
C PRO A 35 8.08 -2.37 9.05
N SER A 36 8.36 -1.10 9.30
CA SER A 36 9.45 -0.68 10.17
C SER A 36 8.95 0.26 11.28
N GLN A 37 9.78 0.48 12.29
CA GLN A 37 9.51 1.48 13.31
C GLN A 37 9.29 2.88 12.70
N MET A 38 10.06 3.23 11.65
CA MET A 38 9.91 4.51 10.95
C MET A 38 8.51 4.64 10.31
N LEU A 39 7.98 3.59 9.67
CA LEU A 39 6.63 3.59 9.12
C LEU A 39 5.58 3.75 10.21
N LEU A 40 5.75 3.03 11.34
CA LEU A 40 4.86 3.12 12.49
C LEU A 40 4.82 4.53 13.06
N ASP A 41 5.99 5.11 13.36
CA ASP A 41 6.10 6.44 13.96
C ASP A 41 5.55 7.52 13.02
N TYR A 42 5.78 7.39 11.72
CA TYR A 42 5.24 8.28 10.72
C TYR A 42 3.71 8.29 10.74
N HIS A 43 3.07 7.12 10.59
CA HIS A 43 1.61 7.04 10.56
C HIS A 43 0.97 7.39 11.90
N ARG A 44 1.62 7.04 13.03
CA ARG A 44 1.18 7.46 14.36
C ARG A 44 1.20 9.00 14.48
N SER A 45 2.26 9.67 14.02
CA SER A 45 2.35 11.13 14.07
C SER A 45 1.28 11.81 13.20
N VAL A 46 0.99 11.26 12.03
CA VAL A 46 -0.10 11.75 11.16
C VAL A 46 -1.46 11.59 11.86
N ALA A 47 -1.69 10.45 12.51
CA ALA A 47 -2.91 10.20 13.27
C ALA A 47 -3.04 11.13 14.47
N ALA A 48 -1.96 11.31 15.26
CA ALA A 48 -1.90 12.26 16.39
C ALA A 48 -2.16 13.71 15.96
N GLY A 49 -1.79 14.07 14.71
CA GLY A 49 -2.12 15.37 14.10
C GLY A 49 -3.60 15.58 13.80
N GLY A 50 -4.47 14.61 14.09
CA GLY A 50 -5.93 14.76 14.04
C GLY A 50 -6.59 14.32 12.74
N VAL A 51 -5.88 13.69 11.80
CA VAL A 51 -6.50 13.16 10.56
C VAL A 51 -7.54 12.10 10.86
N GLY A 52 -8.65 12.07 10.11
CA GLY A 52 -9.69 11.04 10.26
C GLY A 52 -9.22 9.64 9.82
N MET A 53 -8.37 9.57 8.80
CA MET A 53 -7.80 8.31 8.29
C MET A 53 -6.43 8.55 7.70
N THR A 54 -5.51 7.59 7.86
CA THR A 54 -4.22 7.58 7.15
C THR A 54 -4.09 6.29 6.32
N THR A 55 -3.52 6.40 5.10
CA THR A 55 -3.40 5.27 4.17
C THR A 55 -1.93 4.91 3.98
N VAL A 56 -1.55 3.72 4.42
CA VAL A 56 -0.22 3.14 4.17
C VAL A 56 -0.05 2.90 2.67
N ALA A 57 1.06 3.32 2.10
CA ALA A 57 1.24 3.25 0.66
C ALA A 57 2.65 2.81 0.25
N TYR A 58 2.71 2.06 -0.74
CA TYR A 58 1.72 1.13 -1.25
C TYR A 58 2.28 -0.27 -1.19
N ALA A 59 1.45 -1.23 -0.90
CA ALA A 59 1.88 -2.62 -0.76
C ALA A 59 1.79 -3.34 -2.11
N ALA A 60 2.90 -3.92 -2.57
CA ALA A 60 2.89 -4.80 -3.72
C ALA A 60 2.14 -6.09 -3.37
N VAL A 61 1.24 -6.54 -4.25
CA VAL A 61 0.48 -7.80 -4.08
C VAL A 61 1.29 -9.04 -4.40
N THR A 62 2.39 -8.88 -5.15
CA THR A 62 3.39 -9.90 -5.46
C THR A 62 4.78 -9.27 -5.50
N GLN A 63 5.84 -10.07 -5.37
CA GLN A 63 7.20 -9.59 -5.50
C GLN A 63 7.46 -8.94 -6.88
N SER A 64 6.89 -9.50 -7.95
CA SER A 64 7.01 -8.94 -9.31
C SER A 64 6.40 -7.54 -9.46
N GLY A 65 5.52 -7.14 -8.53
CA GLY A 65 4.91 -5.82 -8.48
C GLY A 65 5.71 -4.76 -7.75
N LEU A 66 6.88 -5.09 -7.20
CA LEU A 66 7.75 -4.12 -6.54
C LEU A 66 8.40 -3.17 -7.56
N SER A 67 8.41 -1.88 -7.26
CA SER A 67 9.05 -0.81 -8.04
C SER A 67 10.21 -0.15 -7.30
N PHE A 68 10.24 -0.22 -5.97
CA PHE A 68 11.23 0.42 -5.11
C PHE A 68 11.74 -0.55 -4.06
N ASP A 69 13.00 -0.41 -3.68
CA ASP A 69 13.70 -1.28 -2.72
C ASP A 69 13.01 -1.31 -1.34
N ARG A 70 12.54 -0.16 -0.88
CA ARG A 70 11.91 -0.01 0.45
C ARG A 70 10.38 0.10 0.37
N GLN A 71 9.78 -0.52 -0.64
CA GLN A 71 8.34 -0.63 -0.80
C GLN A 71 7.81 -1.81 0.00
N LEU A 72 6.63 -1.66 0.59
CA LEU A 72 5.94 -2.74 1.27
C LEU A 72 5.55 -3.85 0.28
N TRP A 73 5.73 -5.11 0.66
CA TRP A 73 5.23 -6.26 -0.08
C TRP A 73 4.33 -7.10 0.84
N LEU A 74 3.05 -7.17 0.50
CA LEU A 74 2.03 -7.81 1.33
C LEU A 74 2.14 -9.33 1.24
N ARG A 75 2.50 -9.95 2.36
CA ARG A 75 2.69 -11.40 2.55
C ARG A 75 2.44 -11.78 4.00
N PRO A 76 2.17 -13.08 4.32
CA PRO A 76 1.80 -13.49 5.69
C PRO A 76 2.79 -13.07 6.77
N GLU A 77 4.09 -13.10 6.48
CA GLU A 77 5.18 -12.87 7.45
C GLU A 77 5.21 -11.43 8.00
N ILE A 78 4.59 -10.48 7.32
CA ILE A 78 4.61 -9.07 7.75
C ILE A 78 3.34 -8.63 8.49
N ILE A 79 2.36 -9.51 8.64
CA ILE A 79 1.04 -9.14 9.18
C ILE A 79 1.13 -8.68 10.64
N SER A 80 2.00 -9.28 11.45
CA SER A 80 2.24 -8.81 12.83
C SER A 80 2.70 -7.36 12.87
N GLY A 81 3.69 -6.99 12.04
CA GLY A 81 4.17 -5.61 11.96
C GLY A 81 3.12 -4.64 11.41
N LEU A 82 2.27 -5.07 10.47
CA LEU A 82 1.15 -4.23 10.00
C LEU A 82 0.11 -4.01 11.12
N ARG A 83 -0.16 -5.02 11.95
CA ARG A 83 -1.04 -4.86 13.12
C ARG A 83 -0.48 -3.88 14.14
N GLU A 84 0.84 -3.84 14.33
CA GLU A 84 1.47 -2.82 15.19
C GLU A 84 1.27 -1.41 14.62
N VAL A 85 1.46 -1.23 13.30
CA VAL A 85 1.22 0.05 12.62
C VAL A 85 -0.25 0.47 12.76
N THR A 86 -1.20 -0.42 12.45
CA THR A 86 -2.64 -0.11 12.56
C THR A 86 -3.05 0.14 14.02
N GLY A 87 -2.53 -0.63 14.97
CA GLY A 87 -2.76 -0.42 16.40
C GLY A 87 -2.30 0.97 16.87
N ALA A 88 -1.10 1.41 16.44
CA ALA A 88 -0.59 2.73 16.75
C ALA A 88 -1.47 3.85 16.14
N ILE A 89 -1.97 3.68 14.92
CA ILE A 89 -2.91 4.62 14.28
C ILE A 89 -4.23 4.69 15.05
N HIS A 90 -4.79 3.53 15.41
CA HIS A 90 -6.07 3.46 16.13
C HIS A 90 -5.97 4.05 17.54
N THR A 91 -4.84 3.87 18.23
CA THR A 91 -4.60 4.48 19.55
C THR A 91 -4.70 6.00 19.50
N GLU A 92 -4.30 6.62 18.39
CA GLU A 92 -4.44 8.07 18.14
C GLU A 92 -5.84 8.46 17.60
N GLY A 93 -6.79 7.53 17.53
CA GLY A 93 -8.18 7.78 17.13
C GLY A 93 -8.41 8.00 15.64
N ALA A 94 -7.47 7.63 14.78
CA ALA A 94 -7.64 7.64 13.33
C ALA A 94 -7.93 6.25 12.78
N ALA A 95 -8.60 6.17 11.64
CA ALA A 95 -8.71 4.93 10.89
C ALA A 95 -7.45 4.66 10.06
N ALA A 96 -7.16 3.38 9.82
CA ALA A 96 -6.07 2.92 8.97
C ALA A 96 -6.60 2.37 7.64
N GLY A 97 -5.92 2.69 6.55
CA GLY A 97 -6.13 2.09 5.24
C GLY A 97 -4.81 1.64 4.64
N ILE A 98 -4.87 0.79 3.64
CA ILE A 98 -3.71 0.37 2.86
C ILE A 98 -4.03 0.39 1.37
N GLN A 99 -3.13 0.99 0.57
CA GLN A 99 -3.19 0.88 -0.87
C GLN A 99 -2.44 -0.38 -1.30
N ILE A 100 -3.12 -1.27 -2.03
CA ILE A 100 -2.51 -2.47 -2.63
C ILE A 100 -2.40 -2.29 -4.13
N GLY A 101 -1.34 -2.81 -4.74
CA GLY A 101 -1.13 -2.64 -6.17
C GLY A 101 -0.04 -3.54 -6.75
N HIS A 102 0.09 -3.45 -8.07
CA HIS A 102 1.18 -4.03 -8.83
C HIS A 102 1.73 -2.96 -9.78
N CYS A 103 3.02 -2.68 -9.70
CA CYS A 103 3.60 -1.54 -10.42
C CYS A 103 3.71 -1.74 -11.94
N GLY A 104 3.52 -2.96 -12.42
CA GLY A 104 3.50 -3.23 -13.86
C GLY A 104 4.79 -2.78 -14.56
N ASN A 105 4.65 -1.93 -15.56
CA ASN A 105 5.78 -1.39 -16.31
C ASN A 105 6.69 -0.43 -15.52
N MET A 106 6.30 -0.03 -14.31
CA MET A 106 7.12 0.76 -13.40
C MET A 106 8.03 -0.10 -12.50
N SER A 107 7.89 -1.43 -12.54
CA SER A 107 8.77 -2.35 -11.82
C SER A 107 10.15 -2.44 -12.49
N HIS A 108 11.18 -2.69 -11.66
CA HIS A 108 12.54 -2.92 -12.15
C HIS A 108 13.00 -4.34 -11.83
N LYS A 109 13.68 -4.99 -12.80
CA LYS A 109 14.24 -6.33 -12.61
C LYS A 109 15.14 -6.44 -11.38
N LYS A 110 15.94 -5.40 -11.08
CA LYS A 110 16.82 -5.36 -9.90
C LYS A 110 16.05 -5.34 -8.59
N ILE A 111 14.84 -4.79 -8.57
CA ILE A 111 13.98 -4.66 -7.39
C ILE A 111 13.07 -5.88 -7.24
N CYS A 112 12.33 -6.22 -8.29
CA CYS A 112 11.38 -7.34 -8.24
C CYS A 112 12.01 -8.73 -8.44
N GLY A 113 13.32 -8.79 -8.79
CA GLY A 113 14.06 -10.05 -8.97
C GLY A 113 13.73 -10.84 -10.23
N THR A 114 12.75 -10.38 -11.02
CA THR A 114 12.28 -11.05 -12.25
C THR A 114 12.15 -10.04 -13.39
N THR A 115 11.86 -10.52 -14.61
CA THR A 115 11.44 -9.63 -15.68
C THR A 115 10.11 -8.98 -15.30
N PRO A 116 10.01 -7.64 -15.26
CA PRO A 116 8.75 -6.97 -14.96
C PRO A 116 7.65 -7.41 -15.94
N ILE A 117 6.44 -7.52 -15.41
CA ILE A 117 5.25 -7.88 -16.18
C ILE A 117 4.24 -6.73 -16.15
N SER A 118 3.55 -6.50 -17.26
CA SER A 118 2.48 -5.51 -17.35
C SER A 118 1.36 -6.00 -18.28
N ALA A 119 0.35 -5.17 -18.53
CA ALA A 119 -0.73 -5.51 -19.44
C ALA A 119 -0.21 -5.77 -20.87
N SER A 120 0.80 -5.00 -21.30
CA SER A 120 1.40 -5.11 -22.63
C SER A 120 2.92 -5.17 -22.55
N THR A 121 3.56 -5.83 -23.53
CA THR A 121 5.01 -5.77 -23.71
C THR A 121 5.42 -4.38 -24.17
N GLY A 122 6.49 -3.85 -23.61
CA GLY A 122 6.97 -2.53 -23.98
C GLY A 122 8.26 -2.13 -23.26
N PHE A 123 8.67 -0.90 -23.54
CA PHE A 123 9.80 -0.25 -22.87
C PHE A 123 9.31 0.98 -22.11
N ASN A 124 9.66 1.08 -20.83
CA ASN A 124 9.32 2.22 -20.00
C ASN A 124 10.46 3.26 -20.05
N LEU A 125 10.17 4.45 -20.59
CA LEU A 125 11.13 5.54 -20.71
C LEU A 125 11.44 6.25 -19.38
N TYR A 126 10.47 6.29 -18.45
CA TYR A 126 10.68 6.91 -17.13
C TYR A 126 11.58 6.07 -16.23
N SER A 127 11.55 4.79 -16.41
CA SER A 127 12.27 3.80 -15.64
C SER A 127 12.84 2.81 -16.66
N PRO A 128 13.98 3.13 -17.30
CA PRO A 128 14.48 2.43 -18.47
C PRO A 128 14.54 0.90 -18.23
N THR A 129 13.47 0.23 -18.62
CA THR A 129 13.33 -1.22 -18.44
C THR A 129 12.41 -1.81 -19.51
N PHE A 130 12.76 -3.01 -19.97
CA PHE A 130 11.87 -3.82 -20.77
C PHE A 130 10.92 -4.58 -19.88
N VAL A 131 9.64 -4.57 -20.25
CA VAL A 131 8.58 -5.31 -19.59
C VAL A 131 7.94 -6.30 -20.54
N ARG A 132 7.56 -7.44 -20.00
CA ARG A 132 6.83 -8.47 -20.74
C ARG A 132 5.32 -8.29 -20.50
N GLY A 133 4.54 -8.36 -21.55
CA GLY A 133 3.10 -8.48 -21.46
C GLY A 133 2.70 -9.76 -20.74
N MET A 134 1.70 -9.68 -19.87
CA MET A 134 1.12 -10.84 -19.20
C MET A 134 0.45 -11.76 -20.21
N LYS A 135 0.67 -13.05 -20.09
CA LYS A 135 -0.07 -14.05 -20.86
C LYS A 135 -1.47 -14.22 -20.30
N ARG A 136 -2.41 -14.63 -21.13
CA ARG A 136 -3.81 -14.82 -20.73
C ARG A 136 -3.95 -15.82 -19.56
N GLU A 137 -3.11 -16.85 -19.57
CA GLU A 137 -3.07 -17.90 -18.54
C GLU A 137 -2.58 -17.39 -17.17
N GLU A 138 -1.87 -16.25 -17.14
CA GLU A 138 -1.35 -15.63 -15.91
C GLU A 138 -2.38 -14.72 -15.22
N LEU A 139 -3.42 -14.27 -15.94
CA LEU A 139 -4.43 -13.37 -15.39
C LEU A 139 -5.18 -13.93 -14.17
N PRO A 140 -5.60 -15.22 -14.13
CA PRO A 140 -6.25 -15.76 -12.95
C PRO A 140 -5.34 -15.76 -11.72
N GLU A 141 -4.03 -15.97 -11.87
CA GLU A 141 -3.11 -15.92 -10.74
C GLU A 141 -2.92 -14.50 -10.22
N MET A 142 -2.84 -13.52 -11.11
CA MET A 142 -2.81 -12.11 -10.70
C MET A 142 -4.08 -11.72 -9.94
N ALA A 143 -5.25 -12.13 -10.41
CA ALA A 143 -6.50 -11.90 -9.69
C ALA A 143 -6.51 -12.55 -8.29
N ARG A 144 -6.01 -13.81 -8.18
CA ARG A 144 -5.84 -14.48 -6.89
C ARG A 144 -4.85 -13.75 -5.98
N ALA A 145 -3.76 -13.16 -6.53
CA ALA A 145 -2.80 -12.39 -5.75
C ALA A 145 -3.45 -11.16 -5.11
N TYR A 146 -4.28 -10.44 -5.85
CA TYR A 146 -5.08 -9.34 -5.28
C TYR A 146 -6.06 -9.84 -4.22
N GLY A 147 -6.74 -10.96 -4.46
CA GLY A 147 -7.64 -11.59 -3.48
C GLY A 147 -6.92 -11.96 -2.17
N ARG A 148 -5.74 -12.58 -2.27
CA ARG A 148 -4.89 -12.87 -1.08
C ARG A 148 -4.48 -11.58 -0.36
N ALA A 149 -4.06 -10.55 -1.10
CA ALA A 149 -3.67 -9.28 -0.53
C ALA A 149 -4.82 -8.61 0.24
N VAL A 150 -6.03 -8.60 -0.32
CA VAL A 150 -7.23 -8.10 0.39
C VAL A 150 -7.51 -8.91 1.65
N HIS A 151 -7.39 -10.24 1.60
CA HIS A 151 -7.57 -11.11 2.77
C HIS A 151 -6.56 -10.80 3.88
N LEU A 152 -5.30 -10.57 3.53
CA LEU A 152 -4.23 -10.22 4.48
C LEU A 152 -4.37 -8.81 5.07
N ALA A 153 -5.04 -7.90 4.37
CA ALA A 153 -5.23 -6.51 4.79
C ALA A 153 -6.45 -6.30 5.72
N ARG A 154 -7.20 -7.34 6.02
CA ARG A 154 -8.36 -7.35 6.92
C ARG A 154 -7.96 -7.72 8.33
#